data_dbd17357e33faeba91d7e835d20d957e
#
_entry.id   dbd17357e33faeba91d7e835d20d957e
#
_cell.length_a   1.000
_cell.length_b   1.000
_cell.length_c   1.000
_cell.angle_alpha   90.00
_cell.angle_beta   90.00
_cell.angle_gamma   90.00
#
_symmetry.space_group_name_H-M   'P 1'
#
loop_
_entity.id
_entity.type
_entity.pdbx_description
1 polymer ?
#
loop_
_entity_poly.entity_id
_entity_poly.type
_entity_poly.pdbx_seq_one_letter_code
_entity_poly.pdbx_strand_id
1 'polypeptide(L)'
;NIPMGMFTNGALLDRFDLFDTLVDNMTWVRFSVDAGTEKTYNRIRRPGKGQDWNKMHQNLAKLIDTNNAAGKKIDIGVGMVITPDTYSEIVDYANAFKDFDLDYCQFKPEIVNREREEGVQRDVEFWNEKVEPLLDEAKDILGDKFQLNGYKITDLGEDPKILGRHYKKCLGSQIQPCVGADGHVYVCPNQRGYKQYSYGSLHEKTFKEIWNDLQARQEVMHQIDNVECFKFCTQLCKPHESNKMFWYLHEEHDKLKTNEEKQMFKDILFDAKEKVSGFIKHKEFI
;
A
#
# COMPACT_ATOMS: atom_id res chain seq x y z
N ASN A 1 4.68 19.86 -7.74
CA ASN A 1 3.44 19.16 -7.35
C ASN A 1 3.81 17.76 -6.92
N ILE A 2 3.21 17.29 -5.82
CA ILE A 2 3.37 15.92 -5.33
C ILE A 2 2.16 15.14 -5.84
N PRO A 3 2.34 14.02 -6.58
CA PRO A 3 1.24 13.15 -6.96
C PRO A 3 0.53 12.61 -5.71
N MET A 4 -0.80 12.64 -5.69
CA MET A 4 -1.60 12.19 -4.56
C MET A 4 -2.51 11.04 -4.96
N GLY A 5 -2.63 10.05 -4.09
CA GLY A 5 -3.60 8.98 -4.24
C GLY A 5 -4.42 8.80 -2.99
N MET A 6 -5.63 8.27 -3.12
CA MET A 6 -6.53 8.11 -1.99
C MET A 6 -7.13 6.71 -1.92
N PHE A 7 -7.16 6.15 -0.70
CA PHE A 7 -8.01 5.03 -0.35
C PHE A 7 -9.24 5.53 0.40
N THR A 8 -10.41 5.09 0.00
CA THR A 8 -11.67 5.48 0.63
C THR A 8 -12.63 4.31 0.73
N ASN A 9 -13.57 4.34 1.66
CA ASN A 9 -14.75 3.48 1.62
C ASN A 9 -15.85 4.02 0.69
N GLY A 10 -15.67 5.21 0.15
CA GLY A 10 -16.60 5.86 -0.78
C GLY A 10 -17.90 6.37 -0.19
N ALA A 11 -18.18 6.09 1.09
CA ALA A 11 -19.52 6.27 1.67
C ALA A 11 -19.93 7.74 1.91
N LEU A 12 -18.97 8.66 1.96
CA LEU A 12 -19.21 10.07 2.32
C LEU A 12 -18.84 11.06 1.21
N LEU A 13 -18.51 10.60 0.01
CA LEU A 13 -18.06 11.49 -1.06
C LEU A 13 -19.13 12.50 -1.47
N ASP A 14 -20.39 12.09 -1.53
CA ASP A 14 -21.53 12.94 -1.86
C ASP A 14 -21.86 13.94 -0.76
N ARG A 15 -21.64 13.59 0.52
CA ARG A 15 -21.95 14.47 1.65
C ARG A 15 -21.16 15.78 1.61
N PHE A 16 -19.95 15.74 1.07
CA PHE A 16 -19.03 16.87 1.00
C PHE A 16 -18.81 17.34 -0.45
N ASP A 17 -19.54 16.75 -1.40
CA ASP A 17 -19.42 17.01 -2.84
C ASP A 17 -17.96 17.02 -3.33
N LEU A 18 -17.25 15.92 -3.03
CA LEU A 18 -15.80 15.83 -3.26
C LEU A 18 -15.42 15.40 -4.68
N PHE A 19 -16.36 15.11 -5.57
CA PHE A 19 -16.10 14.48 -6.86
C PHE A 19 -15.15 15.28 -7.74
N ASP A 20 -15.47 16.56 -8.02
CA ASP A 20 -14.62 17.44 -8.81
C ASP A 20 -13.25 17.67 -8.13
N THR A 21 -13.26 17.84 -6.80
CA THR A 21 -12.02 18.04 -6.04
C THR A 21 -11.08 16.83 -6.17
N LEU A 22 -11.62 15.61 -6.17
CA LEU A 22 -10.83 14.40 -6.34
C LEU A 22 -10.28 14.29 -7.77
N VAL A 23 -11.12 14.52 -8.77
CA VAL A 23 -10.73 14.46 -10.18
C VAL A 23 -9.67 15.50 -10.53
N ASP A 24 -9.72 16.68 -9.93
CA ASP A 24 -8.77 17.77 -10.23
C ASP A 24 -7.44 17.65 -9.48
N ASN A 25 -7.39 16.92 -8.35
CA ASN A 25 -6.22 16.95 -7.47
C ASN A 25 -5.56 15.59 -7.24
N MET A 26 -6.25 14.48 -7.48
CA MET A 26 -5.68 13.15 -7.29
C MET A 26 -5.03 12.61 -8.56
N THR A 27 -4.17 11.62 -8.41
CA THR A 27 -3.65 10.82 -9.51
C THR A 27 -4.45 9.53 -9.63
N TRP A 28 -4.91 9.01 -8.49
CA TRP A 28 -5.76 7.82 -8.44
C TRP A 28 -6.64 7.82 -7.18
N VAL A 29 -7.79 7.15 -7.28
CA VAL A 29 -8.69 6.89 -6.15
C VAL A 29 -9.07 5.40 -6.14
N ARG A 30 -8.93 4.73 -5.01
CA ARG A 30 -9.35 3.34 -4.83
C ARG A 30 -10.38 3.20 -3.72
N PHE A 31 -11.50 2.59 -4.08
CA PHE A 31 -12.53 2.21 -3.12
C PHE A 31 -12.14 0.90 -2.43
N SER A 32 -12.12 0.89 -1.10
CA SER A 32 -11.89 -0.30 -0.30
C SER A 32 -13.23 -0.96 0.00
N VAL A 33 -13.55 -2.03 -0.70
CA VAL A 33 -14.87 -2.69 -0.64
C VAL A 33 -14.84 -3.95 0.22
N ASP A 34 -13.89 -4.86 -0.03
CA ASP A 34 -13.61 -6.10 0.72
C ASP A 34 -14.78 -7.11 0.76
N ALA A 35 -15.77 -6.99 -0.12
CA ALA A 35 -16.90 -7.91 -0.21
C ALA A 35 -17.48 -7.95 -1.63
N GLY A 36 -18.01 -9.08 -2.05
CA GLY A 36 -18.70 -9.25 -3.33
C GLY A 36 -20.21 -9.06 -3.25
N THR A 37 -20.78 -9.04 -2.03
CA THR A 37 -22.23 -8.93 -1.80
C THR A 37 -22.55 -7.86 -0.77
N GLU A 38 -23.75 -7.27 -0.90
CA GLU A 38 -24.28 -6.31 0.08
C GLU A 38 -24.32 -6.88 1.50
N LYS A 39 -24.72 -8.14 1.64
CA LYS A 39 -24.82 -8.81 2.94
C LYS A 39 -23.48 -8.86 3.65
N THR A 40 -22.43 -9.28 2.96
CA THR A 40 -21.09 -9.37 3.53
C THR A 40 -20.48 -7.97 3.74
N TYR A 41 -20.67 -7.05 2.79
CA TYR A 41 -20.24 -5.67 2.95
C TYR A 41 -20.79 -5.05 4.24
N ASN A 42 -22.10 -5.15 4.45
CA ASN A 42 -22.75 -4.58 5.63
C ASN A 42 -22.30 -5.28 6.93
N ARG A 43 -21.99 -6.59 6.88
CA ARG A 43 -21.47 -7.35 8.02
C ARG A 43 -20.07 -6.91 8.43
N ILE A 44 -19.16 -6.76 7.47
CA ILE A 44 -17.74 -6.46 7.75
C ILE A 44 -17.47 -4.97 7.94
N ARG A 45 -18.10 -4.12 7.14
CA ARG A 45 -17.92 -2.66 7.18
C ARG A 45 -18.74 -1.99 8.27
N ARG A 46 -19.86 -2.61 8.71
CA ARG A 46 -20.79 -2.07 9.73
C ARG A 46 -21.10 -0.60 9.46
N PRO A 47 -21.59 -0.27 8.26
CA PRO A 47 -21.77 1.10 7.83
C PRO A 47 -22.75 1.85 8.73
N GLY A 48 -22.54 3.15 8.92
CA GLY A 48 -23.54 4.03 9.50
C GLY A 48 -24.77 4.16 8.62
N LYS A 49 -25.84 4.73 9.16
CA LYS A 49 -27.09 4.94 8.41
C LYS A 49 -26.83 5.72 7.11
N GLY A 50 -27.26 5.14 5.98
CA GLY A 50 -27.07 5.74 4.65
C GLY A 50 -25.64 5.70 4.10
N GLN A 51 -24.78 4.81 4.63
CA GLN A 51 -23.41 4.59 4.19
C GLN A 51 -23.19 3.14 3.72
N ASP A 52 -24.24 2.52 3.23
CA ASP A 52 -24.31 1.11 2.86
C ASP A 52 -23.70 0.81 1.48
N TRP A 53 -23.83 -0.43 1.06
CA TRP A 53 -23.42 -0.94 -0.24
C TRP A 53 -23.94 -0.11 -1.40
N ASN A 54 -25.25 0.23 -1.38
CA ASN A 54 -25.88 0.99 -2.46
C ASN A 54 -25.30 2.42 -2.55
N LYS A 55 -25.08 3.06 -1.41
CA LYS A 55 -24.47 4.39 -1.35
C LYS A 55 -23.04 4.38 -1.90
N MET A 56 -22.26 3.37 -1.54
CA MET A 56 -20.90 3.21 -2.06
C MET A 56 -20.90 3.07 -3.59
N HIS A 57 -21.79 2.24 -4.15
CA HIS A 57 -21.94 2.06 -5.60
C HIS A 57 -22.37 3.35 -6.30
N GLN A 58 -23.35 4.07 -5.75
CA GLN A 58 -23.79 5.36 -6.29
C GLN A 58 -22.65 6.39 -6.33
N ASN A 59 -21.86 6.45 -5.26
CA ASN A 59 -20.72 7.36 -5.19
C ASN A 59 -19.58 6.93 -6.14
N LEU A 60 -19.36 5.64 -6.32
CA LEU A 60 -18.41 5.12 -7.28
C LEU A 60 -18.84 5.49 -8.71
N ALA A 61 -20.07 5.23 -9.08
CA ALA A 61 -20.62 5.59 -10.39
C ALA A 61 -20.49 7.09 -10.65
N LYS A 62 -20.90 7.94 -9.69
CA LYS A 62 -20.79 9.40 -9.82
C LYS A 62 -19.33 9.88 -9.99
N LEU A 63 -18.37 9.27 -9.27
CA LEU A 63 -16.96 9.61 -9.44
C LEU A 63 -16.46 9.23 -10.84
N ILE A 64 -16.84 8.06 -11.34
CA ILE A 64 -16.51 7.61 -12.71
C ILE A 64 -17.09 8.57 -13.75
N ASP A 65 -18.37 8.93 -13.62
CA ASP A 65 -19.03 9.88 -14.54
C ASP A 65 -18.35 11.26 -14.53
N THR A 66 -17.99 11.77 -13.35
CA THR A 66 -17.27 13.04 -13.20
C THR A 66 -15.88 12.96 -13.86
N ASN A 67 -15.15 11.85 -13.65
CA ASN A 67 -13.84 11.64 -14.27
C ASN A 67 -13.93 11.52 -15.79
N ASN A 68 -14.94 10.82 -16.30
CA ASN A 68 -15.19 10.70 -17.75
C ASN A 68 -15.51 12.05 -18.38
N ALA A 69 -16.36 12.84 -17.73
CA ALA A 69 -16.68 14.20 -18.19
C ALA A 69 -15.45 15.13 -18.20
N ALA A 70 -14.50 14.91 -17.30
CA ALA A 70 -13.24 15.65 -17.22
C ALA A 70 -12.13 15.11 -18.15
N GLY A 71 -12.39 14.06 -18.95
CA GLY A 71 -11.45 13.46 -19.89
C GLY A 71 -10.52 12.41 -19.25
N LYS A 72 -10.97 11.71 -18.22
CA LYS A 72 -10.22 10.63 -17.51
C LYS A 72 -8.88 11.10 -16.95
N LYS A 73 -8.92 12.04 -16.04
CA LYS A 73 -7.74 12.63 -15.40
C LYS A 73 -7.08 11.73 -14.36
N ILE A 74 -7.86 10.86 -13.72
CA ILE A 74 -7.39 9.99 -12.62
C ILE A 74 -7.70 8.53 -12.89
N ASP A 75 -6.88 7.64 -12.33
CA ASP A 75 -7.19 6.21 -12.29
C ASP A 75 -8.18 5.91 -11.14
N ILE A 76 -9.26 5.19 -11.44
CA ILE A 76 -10.25 4.78 -10.45
C ILE A 76 -10.29 3.26 -10.36
N GLY A 77 -10.17 2.74 -9.15
CA GLY A 77 -10.23 1.31 -8.90
C GLY A 77 -10.98 0.91 -7.65
N VAL A 78 -11.23 -0.38 -7.54
CA VAL A 78 -11.79 -1.02 -6.35
C VAL A 78 -10.82 -2.06 -5.81
N GLY A 79 -10.84 -2.31 -4.50
CA GLY A 79 -9.94 -3.26 -3.87
C GLY A 79 -10.63 -4.18 -2.88
N MET A 80 -10.28 -5.47 -2.95
CA MET A 80 -10.72 -6.53 -2.05
C MET A 80 -9.52 -7.12 -1.30
N VAL A 81 -9.57 -7.14 0.02
CA VAL A 81 -8.68 -7.94 0.84
C VAL A 81 -9.28 -9.33 1.00
N ILE A 82 -8.54 -10.34 0.56
CA ILE A 82 -8.95 -11.74 0.65
C ILE A 82 -8.63 -12.24 2.06
N THR A 83 -9.68 -12.63 2.78
CA THR A 83 -9.61 -13.21 4.12
C THR A 83 -10.35 -14.56 4.12
N PRO A 84 -10.20 -15.40 5.14
CA PRO A 84 -11.00 -16.61 5.27
C PRO A 84 -12.51 -16.37 5.26
N ASP A 85 -12.95 -15.18 5.67
CA ASP A 85 -14.38 -14.80 5.70
C ASP A 85 -14.90 -14.27 4.37
N THR A 86 -14.03 -13.89 3.44
CA THR A 86 -14.42 -13.18 2.20
C THR A 86 -13.97 -13.85 0.91
N TYR A 87 -13.06 -14.84 0.97
CA TYR A 87 -12.51 -15.48 -0.23
C TYR A 87 -13.57 -16.08 -1.14
N SER A 88 -14.63 -16.66 -0.58
CA SER A 88 -15.71 -17.27 -1.36
C SER A 88 -16.52 -16.28 -2.21
N GLU A 89 -16.37 -14.98 -1.97
CA GLU A 89 -17.04 -13.91 -2.72
C GLU A 89 -16.13 -13.24 -3.79
N ILE A 90 -15.01 -13.84 -4.14
CA ILE A 90 -14.09 -13.31 -5.18
C ILE A 90 -14.79 -13.17 -6.53
N VAL A 91 -15.56 -14.19 -6.92
CA VAL A 91 -16.31 -14.20 -8.18
C VAL A 91 -17.51 -13.25 -8.13
N ASP A 92 -18.21 -13.19 -7.01
CA ASP A 92 -19.29 -12.23 -6.80
C ASP A 92 -18.77 -10.80 -6.89
N TYR A 93 -17.59 -10.54 -6.30
CA TYR A 93 -16.93 -9.25 -6.41
C TYR A 93 -16.60 -8.89 -7.86
N ALA A 94 -16.02 -9.80 -8.63
CA ALA A 94 -15.75 -9.57 -10.04
C ALA A 94 -17.02 -9.22 -10.81
N ASN A 95 -18.11 -9.98 -10.57
CA ASN A 95 -19.41 -9.71 -11.19
C ASN A 95 -20.04 -8.38 -10.77
N ALA A 96 -19.87 -7.96 -9.51
CA ALA A 96 -20.40 -6.69 -9.02
C ALA A 96 -19.75 -5.47 -9.68
N PHE A 97 -18.48 -5.60 -10.13
CA PHE A 97 -17.70 -4.46 -10.64
C PHE A 97 -17.32 -4.54 -12.13
N LYS A 98 -17.59 -5.65 -12.84
CA LYS A 98 -17.19 -5.81 -14.24
C LYS A 98 -17.74 -4.74 -15.19
N ASP A 99 -18.95 -4.25 -14.93
CA ASP A 99 -19.66 -3.30 -15.80
C ASP A 99 -19.34 -1.83 -15.48
N PHE A 100 -18.63 -1.55 -14.38
CA PHE A 100 -18.13 -0.21 -14.09
C PHE A 100 -16.93 0.11 -14.99
N ASP A 101 -16.83 1.36 -15.46
CA ASP A 101 -15.68 1.88 -16.21
C ASP A 101 -14.51 2.17 -15.26
N LEU A 102 -13.95 1.10 -14.70
CA LEU A 102 -12.81 1.12 -13.78
C LEU A 102 -11.52 0.86 -14.52
N ASP A 103 -10.42 1.44 -14.02
CA ASP A 103 -9.09 1.14 -14.51
C ASP A 103 -8.57 -0.19 -13.93
N TYR A 104 -8.99 -0.56 -12.72
CA TYR A 104 -8.60 -1.83 -12.10
C TYR A 104 -9.54 -2.31 -11.00
N CYS A 105 -9.61 -3.64 -10.85
CA CYS A 105 -10.18 -4.37 -9.72
C CYS A 105 -9.04 -5.14 -9.04
N GLN A 106 -8.64 -4.70 -7.84
CA GLN A 106 -7.48 -5.25 -7.16
C GLN A 106 -7.85 -6.25 -6.09
N PHE A 107 -7.21 -7.41 -6.15
CA PHE A 107 -7.25 -8.43 -5.11
C PHE A 107 -5.92 -8.47 -4.37
N LYS A 108 -5.95 -8.66 -3.07
CA LYS A 108 -4.74 -8.85 -2.26
C LYS A 108 -5.01 -9.73 -1.06
N PRO A 109 -4.05 -10.58 -0.66
CA PRO A 109 -4.17 -11.36 0.57
C PRO A 109 -4.16 -10.43 1.80
N GLU A 110 -4.82 -10.88 2.87
CA GLU A 110 -4.73 -10.23 4.18
C GLU A 110 -3.27 -10.23 4.67
N ILE A 111 -2.85 -9.09 5.23
CA ILE A 111 -1.56 -8.98 5.91
C ILE A 111 -1.77 -9.28 7.38
N VAL A 112 -1.30 -10.43 7.83
CA VAL A 112 -1.36 -10.80 9.24
C VAL A 112 -0.14 -10.22 9.97
N ASN A 113 -0.38 -9.49 11.06
CA ASN A 113 0.70 -9.01 11.91
C ASN A 113 1.24 -10.17 12.75
N ARG A 114 2.57 -10.33 12.82
CA ARG A 114 3.24 -11.43 13.53
C ARG A 114 2.99 -11.46 15.04
N GLU A 115 2.68 -10.32 15.66
CA GLU A 115 2.31 -10.27 17.08
C GLU A 115 1.00 -11.01 17.40
N ARG A 116 0.20 -11.33 16.39
CA ARG A 116 -0.96 -12.21 16.51
C ARG A 116 -0.54 -13.62 16.08
N GLU A 117 0.08 -14.35 16.97
CA GLU A 117 0.48 -15.76 16.74
C GLU A 117 -0.71 -16.67 16.36
N GLU A 118 -1.93 -16.26 16.68
CA GLU A 118 -3.18 -16.89 16.26
C GLU A 118 -3.65 -16.43 14.87
N GLY A 119 -2.87 -15.59 14.20
CA GLY A 119 -3.17 -15.15 12.84
C GLY A 119 -3.18 -16.37 11.93
N VAL A 120 -4.22 -16.47 11.12
CA VAL A 120 -4.42 -17.45 10.08
C VAL A 120 -3.07 -17.86 9.52
N GLN A 121 -2.63 -19.05 9.88
CA GLN A 121 -1.48 -19.68 9.28
C GLN A 121 -1.80 -19.66 7.79
N ARG A 122 -0.98 -19.00 6.99
CA ARG A 122 -1.21 -18.91 5.54
C ARG A 122 -1.03 -20.31 5.01
N ASP A 123 -2.13 -20.98 4.97
CA ASP A 123 -2.22 -22.32 4.47
C ASP A 123 -2.09 -22.23 2.94
N VAL A 124 -0.90 -22.54 2.46
CA VAL A 124 -0.59 -22.58 1.01
C VAL A 124 -1.54 -23.54 0.31
N GLU A 125 -1.90 -24.65 0.94
CA GLU A 125 -2.84 -25.63 0.41
C GLU A 125 -4.24 -24.99 0.28
N PHE A 126 -4.74 -24.32 1.32
CA PHE A 126 -6.00 -23.58 1.26
C PHE A 126 -6.01 -22.54 0.16
N TRP A 127 -4.92 -21.80 -0.01
CA TRP A 127 -4.83 -20.79 -1.06
C TRP A 127 -4.89 -21.41 -2.45
N ASN A 128 -4.04 -22.41 -2.71
CA ASN A 128 -3.97 -23.08 -4.00
C ASN A 128 -5.28 -23.80 -4.36
N GLU A 129 -5.90 -24.45 -3.36
CA GLU A 129 -7.13 -25.22 -3.62
C GLU A 129 -8.41 -24.40 -3.62
N LYS A 130 -8.48 -23.32 -2.83
CA LYS A 130 -9.73 -22.59 -2.59
C LYS A 130 -9.73 -21.19 -3.17
N VAL A 131 -8.59 -20.51 -3.19
CA VAL A 131 -8.53 -19.09 -3.59
C VAL A 131 -8.09 -18.93 -5.04
N GLU A 132 -7.02 -19.61 -5.48
CA GLU A 132 -6.53 -19.49 -6.85
C GLU A 132 -7.58 -19.80 -7.91
N PRO A 133 -8.38 -20.88 -7.83
CA PRO A 133 -9.41 -21.14 -8.83
C PRO A 133 -10.44 -20.01 -8.97
N LEU A 134 -10.81 -19.37 -7.84
CA LEU A 134 -11.73 -18.24 -7.84
C LEU A 134 -11.11 -16.97 -8.42
N LEU A 135 -9.80 -16.78 -8.21
CA LEU A 135 -9.05 -15.68 -8.84
C LEU A 135 -8.91 -15.84 -10.34
N ASP A 136 -8.71 -17.06 -10.82
CA ASP A 136 -8.68 -17.36 -12.26
C ASP A 136 -10.04 -17.06 -12.91
N GLU A 137 -11.14 -17.47 -12.29
CA GLU A 137 -12.49 -17.14 -12.77
C GLU A 137 -12.74 -15.61 -12.71
N ALA A 138 -12.35 -14.93 -11.64
CA ALA A 138 -12.45 -13.48 -11.54
C ALA A 138 -11.63 -12.75 -12.60
N LYS A 139 -10.46 -13.29 -12.97
CA LYS A 139 -9.61 -12.78 -14.05
C LYS A 139 -10.29 -12.91 -15.42
N ASP A 140 -10.95 -14.03 -15.68
CA ASP A 140 -11.71 -14.23 -16.93
C ASP A 140 -12.88 -13.24 -17.03
N ILE A 141 -13.56 -12.94 -15.90
CA ILE A 141 -14.67 -11.98 -15.84
C ILE A 141 -14.21 -10.53 -16.04
N LEU A 142 -13.10 -10.14 -15.41
CA LEU A 142 -12.63 -8.75 -15.35
C LEU A 142 -11.67 -8.38 -16.49
N GLY A 143 -11.03 -9.37 -17.14
CA GLY A 143 -10.05 -9.14 -18.20
C GLY A 143 -8.91 -8.21 -17.73
N ASP A 144 -8.64 -7.17 -18.52
CA ASP A 144 -7.55 -6.22 -18.27
C ASP A 144 -7.70 -5.41 -16.96
N LYS A 145 -8.91 -5.38 -16.38
CA LYS A 145 -9.14 -4.72 -15.08
C LYS A 145 -8.61 -5.53 -13.90
N PHE A 146 -8.36 -6.83 -14.08
CA PHE A 146 -7.92 -7.70 -12.99
C PHE A 146 -6.50 -7.35 -12.54
N GLN A 147 -6.33 -7.18 -11.24
CA GLN A 147 -5.01 -7.02 -10.62
C GLN A 147 -4.91 -7.89 -9.37
N LEU A 148 -3.92 -8.76 -9.33
CA LEU A 148 -3.54 -9.44 -8.10
C LEU A 148 -2.30 -8.74 -7.53
N ASN A 149 -2.49 -8.07 -6.40
CA ASN A 149 -1.42 -7.36 -5.73
C ASN A 149 -0.98 -8.11 -4.47
N GLY A 150 0.28 -8.34 -4.37
CA GLY A 150 0.89 -9.05 -3.26
C GLY A 150 1.87 -10.09 -3.77
N TYR A 151 2.69 -10.56 -2.86
CA TYR A 151 3.53 -11.73 -3.13
C TYR A 151 2.61 -12.92 -3.37
N LYS A 152 2.99 -13.82 -4.27
CA LYS A 152 2.37 -15.14 -4.30
C LYS A 152 2.43 -15.69 -2.89
N ILE A 153 1.32 -16.21 -2.37
CA ILE A 153 1.29 -16.76 -1.00
C ILE A 153 2.26 -17.94 -0.87
N THR A 154 2.53 -18.64 -1.97
CA THR A 154 3.63 -19.60 -2.08
C THR A 154 4.98 -19.02 -1.68
N ASP A 155 5.21 -17.72 -1.95
CA ASP A 155 6.46 -17.03 -1.56
C ASP A 155 6.46 -16.61 -0.08
N LEU A 156 5.33 -16.68 0.62
CA LEU A 156 5.15 -16.24 1.99
C LEU A 156 5.18 -17.38 3.03
N GLY A 157 5.02 -18.63 2.58
CA GLY A 157 5.10 -19.83 3.43
C GLY A 157 6.52 -20.22 3.80
N GLU A 158 7.50 -19.65 3.13
CA GLU A 158 8.90 -19.98 3.33
C GLU A 158 9.55 -19.06 4.38
N ASP A 159 10.65 -19.54 4.99
CA ASP A 159 11.46 -18.82 5.98
C ASP A 159 11.67 -17.35 5.57
N PRO A 160 11.52 -16.37 6.48
CA PRO A 160 11.83 -14.96 6.23
C PRO A 160 13.18 -14.70 5.59
N LYS A 161 14.15 -15.59 5.74
CA LYS A 161 15.42 -15.58 5.02
C LYS A 161 15.24 -15.72 3.51
N ILE A 162 14.19 -16.42 3.06
CA ILE A 162 13.89 -16.65 1.65
C ILE A 162 13.29 -15.42 0.98
N LEU A 163 12.64 -14.52 1.73
CA LEU A 163 12.20 -13.22 1.22
C LEU A 163 13.35 -12.27 0.85
N GLY A 164 14.60 -12.75 0.88
CA GLY A 164 15.75 -11.96 0.44
C GLY A 164 16.04 -10.74 1.30
N ARG A 165 15.68 -10.77 2.59
CA ARG A 165 16.01 -9.70 3.55
C ARG A 165 17.46 -9.84 4.00
N HIS A 166 18.39 -9.46 3.13
CA HIS A 166 19.83 -9.46 3.43
C HIS A 166 20.27 -8.19 4.17
N TYR A 167 19.45 -7.15 4.16
CA TYR A 167 19.77 -5.89 4.79
C TYR A 167 19.66 -5.98 6.33
N LYS A 168 20.64 -5.37 7.00
CA LYS A 168 20.76 -5.37 8.46
C LYS A 168 20.05 -4.19 9.13
N LYS A 169 19.67 -3.17 8.33
CA LYS A 169 19.03 -1.93 8.81
C LYS A 169 17.87 -1.54 7.91
N CYS A 170 16.87 -0.86 8.48
CA CYS A 170 15.77 -0.32 7.72
C CYS A 170 16.11 1.07 7.15
N LEU A 171 16.73 1.12 5.98
CA LEU A 171 17.06 2.37 5.29
C LEU A 171 15.84 3.04 4.63
N GLY A 172 14.87 2.23 4.19
CA GLY A 172 13.65 2.72 3.56
C GLY A 172 12.76 3.58 4.47
N SER A 173 12.82 3.38 5.79
CA SER A 173 12.10 4.22 6.74
C SER A 173 12.55 5.69 6.74
N GLN A 174 13.75 5.97 6.25
CA GLN A 174 14.26 7.34 6.14
C GLN A 174 13.67 8.14 4.99
N ILE A 175 13.02 7.47 4.05
CA ILE A 175 12.41 8.11 2.86
C ILE A 175 10.89 7.94 2.80
N GLN A 176 10.31 7.08 3.64
CA GLN A 176 8.89 6.76 3.60
C GLN A 176 8.24 6.97 4.98
N PRO A 177 7.96 8.22 5.37
CA PRO A 177 7.26 8.51 6.62
C PRO A 177 5.79 8.11 6.54
N CYS A 178 5.19 7.86 7.70
CA CYS A 178 3.76 7.65 7.84
C CYS A 178 3.20 8.62 8.88
N VAL A 179 2.22 9.43 8.49
CA VAL A 179 1.46 10.26 9.44
C VAL A 179 0.28 9.45 9.95
N GLY A 180 0.22 9.25 11.26
CA GLY A 180 -0.89 8.58 11.92
C GLY A 180 -2.11 9.49 12.07
N ALA A 181 -3.28 8.90 12.33
CA ALA A 181 -4.50 9.65 12.63
C ALA A 181 -4.39 10.50 13.93
N ASP A 182 -3.43 10.19 14.77
CA ASP A 182 -3.07 10.91 15.99
C ASP A 182 -2.10 12.08 15.74
N GLY A 183 -1.84 12.42 14.48
CA GLY A 183 -0.96 13.52 14.09
C GLY A 183 0.54 13.24 14.26
N HIS A 184 0.94 12.04 14.69
CA HIS A 184 2.35 11.70 14.80
C HIS A 184 2.95 11.24 13.46
N VAL A 185 4.21 11.61 13.23
CA VAL A 185 5.01 11.16 12.08
C VAL A 185 5.80 9.92 12.48
N TYR A 186 5.44 8.77 11.96
CA TYR A 186 6.04 7.48 12.28
C TYR A 186 7.04 7.02 11.20
N VAL A 187 7.97 6.16 11.60
CA VAL A 187 9.00 5.57 10.72
C VAL A 187 8.42 4.77 9.55
N CYS A 188 7.27 4.14 9.73
CA CYS A 188 6.58 3.40 8.67
C CYS A 188 5.12 3.06 9.08
N PRO A 189 4.27 2.64 8.13
CA PRO A 189 2.88 2.28 8.42
C PRO A 189 2.72 1.14 9.44
N ASN A 190 3.66 0.19 9.49
CA ASN A 190 3.59 -0.97 10.38
C ASN A 190 3.89 -0.61 11.84
N GLN A 191 4.59 0.50 12.07
CA GLN A 191 4.93 1.00 13.42
C GLN A 191 4.04 2.17 13.85
N ARG A 192 2.99 2.47 13.08
CA ARG A 192 2.01 3.50 13.41
C ARG A 192 1.30 3.16 14.72
N GLY A 193 1.22 4.14 15.63
CA GLY A 193 0.60 4.00 16.95
C GLY A 193 1.59 3.67 18.07
N TYR A 194 2.78 3.18 17.76
CA TYR A 194 3.83 2.94 18.76
C TYR A 194 4.68 4.21 18.93
N LYS A 195 4.46 4.96 20.00
CA LYS A 195 5.08 6.28 20.24
C LYS A 195 6.60 6.28 20.18
N GLN A 196 7.25 5.20 20.62
CA GLN A 196 8.70 5.04 20.54
C GLN A 196 9.26 5.07 19.11
N TYR A 197 8.42 4.82 18.09
CA TYR A 197 8.79 4.86 16.68
C TYR A 197 8.27 6.12 15.96
N SER A 198 7.92 7.16 16.75
CA SER A 198 7.52 8.47 16.22
C SER A 198 8.70 9.43 16.15
N TYR A 199 8.82 10.12 15.01
CA TYR A 199 9.77 11.23 14.84
C TYR A 199 9.28 12.54 15.49
N GLY A 200 8.00 12.65 15.82
CA GLY A 200 7.40 13.84 16.43
C GLY A 200 5.93 14.02 16.05
N SER A 201 5.31 15.06 16.62
CA SER A 201 3.88 15.36 16.45
C SER A 201 3.66 16.62 15.61
N LEU A 202 2.74 16.52 14.65
CA LEU A 202 2.26 17.66 13.83
C LEU A 202 1.41 18.65 14.66
N HIS A 203 1.00 18.28 15.87
CA HIS A 203 0.36 19.20 16.82
C HIS A 203 1.36 20.15 17.49
N GLU A 204 2.66 19.82 17.47
CA GLU A 204 3.73 20.56 18.13
C GLU A 204 4.67 21.24 17.14
N LYS A 205 4.97 20.59 16.03
CA LYS A 205 5.94 21.04 15.01
C LYS A 205 5.39 20.81 13.61
N THR A 206 5.85 21.59 12.63
CA THR A 206 5.56 21.33 11.23
C THR A 206 6.26 20.05 10.75
N PHE A 207 5.74 19.42 9.69
CA PHE A 207 6.39 18.27 9.07
C PHE A 207 7.85 18.56 8.67
N LYS A 208 8.12 19.77 8.17
CA LYS A 208 9.47 20.21 7.77
C LYS A 208 10.43 20.24 8.97
N GLU A 209 9.99 20.74 10.12
CA GLU A 209 10.80 20.77 11.35
C GLU A 209 11.07 19.34 11.86
N ILE A 210 10.05 18.49 11.90
CA ILE A 210 10.19 17.08 12.31
C ILE A 210 11.15 16.35 11.37
N TRP A 211 10.97 16.53 10.04
CA TRP A 211 11.75 15.80 9.04
C TRP A 211 13.19 16.23 8.96
N ASN A 212 13.50 17.49 9.24
CA ASN A 212 14.86 18.03 9.25
C ASN A 212 15.58 17.89 10.60
N ASP A 213 14.89 17.45 11.65
CA ASP A 213 15.52 17.13 12.94
C ASP A 213 16.24 15.78 12.83
N LEU A 214 17.47 15.84 12.28
CA LEU A 214 18.26 14.64 12.00
C LEU A 214 18.64 13.90 13.28
N GLN A 215 18.87 14.62 14.40
CA GLN A 215 19.22 14.00 15.67
C GLN A 215 18.07 13.18 16.23
N ALA A 216 16.87 13.78 16.34
CA ALA A 216 15.69 13.08 16.82
C ALA A 216 15.35 11.86 15.93
N ARG A 217 15.49 12.00 14.61
CA ARG A 217 15.29 10.88 13.67
C ARG A 217 16.31 9.76 13.86
N GLN A 218 17.59 10.10 14.09
CA GLN A 218 18.64 9.11 14.36
C GLN A 218 18.38 8.34 15.65
N GLU A 219 17.91 9.00 16.70
CA GLU A 219 17.56 8.35 17.98
C GLU A 219 16.45 7.31 17.78
N VAL A 220 15.40 7.65 17.03
CA VAL A 220 14.32 6.71 16.70
C VAL A 220 14.83 5.57 15.78
N MET A 221 15.67 5.90 14.79
CA MET A 221 16.27 4.91 13.88
C MET A 221 17.17 3.93 14.64
N HIS A 222 17.87 4.38 15.65
CA HIS A 222 18.70 3.50 16.50
C HIS A 222 17.85 2.45 17.23
N GLN A 223 16.63 2.81 17.64
CA GLN A 223 15.69 1.84 18.19
C GLN A 223 15.22 0.82 17.14
N ILE A 224 14.97 1.27 15.90
CA ILE A 224 14.60 0.40 14.78
C ILE A 224 15.75 -0.55 14.39
N ASP A 225 16.99 -0.09 14.40
CA ASP A 225 18.15 -0.93 14.08
C ASP A 225 18.32 -2.09 15.07
N ASN A 226 17.85 -1.93 16.29
CA ASN A 226 17.85 -2.98 17.32
C ASN A 226 16.63 -3.91 17.23
N VAL A 227 15.62 -3.58 16.44
CA VAL A 227 14.48 -4.44 16.19
C VAL A 227 14.91 -5.56 15.25
N GLU A 228 14.79 -6.80 15.69
CA GLU A 228 14.94 -7.94 14.80
C GLU A 228 13.86 -7.86 13.71
N CYS A 229 14.24 -7.32 12.56
CA CYS A 229 13.34 -7.05 11.43
C CYS A 229 12.52 -8.29 11.03
N PHE A 230 13.06 -9.49 11.28
CA PHE A 230 12.39 -10.75 11.02
C PHE A 230 11.33 -11.13 12.07
N LYS A 231 11.43 -10.61 13.29
CA LYS A 231 10.47 -10.89 14.36
C LYS A 231 9.32 -9.86 14.42
N PHE A 232 9.61 -8.58 14.17
CA PHE A 232 8.67 -7.49 14.39
C PHE A 232 8.08 -6.90 13.11
N CYS A 233 8.77 -7.01 11.97
CA CYS A 233 8.25 -6.51 10.72
C CYS A 233 7.39 -7.55 10.02
N THR A 234 6.29 -7.10 9.41
CA THR A 234 5.43 -7.97 8.61
C THR A 234 6.18 -8.56 7.44
N GLN A 235 5.76 -9.72 6.96
CA GLN A 235 6.33 -10.33 5.75
C GLN A 235 6.17 -9.41 4.53
N LEU A 236 5.04 -8.69 4.45
CA LEU A 236 4.77 -7.67 3.43
C LEU A 236 5.25 -6.27 3.87
N CYS A 237 6.54 -6.15 4.08
CA CYS A 237 7.16 -4.87 4.42
C CYS A 237 7.16 -3.95 3.20
N LYS A 238 6.39 -2.85 3.23
CA LYS A 238 6.32 -1.89 2.11
C LYS A 238 7.69 -1.35 1.68
N PRO A 239 8.61 -0.96 2.58
CA PRO A 239 9.95 -0.52 2.18
C PRO A 239 10.92 -1.66 1.84
N HIS A 240 10.47 -2.90 1.66
CA HIS A 240 11.36 -4.04 1.42
C HIS A 240 12.26 -3.84 0.19
N GLU A 241 11.68 -3.52 -0.96
CA GLU A 241 12.44 -3.33 -2.19
C GLU A 241 13.36 -2.11 -2.11
N SER A 242 12.88 -1.03 -1.49
CA SER A 242 13.74 0.13 -1.21
C SER A 242 14.90 -0.23 -0.28
N ASN A 243 14.66 -1.04 0.75
CA ASN A 243 15.72 -1.52 1.64
C ASN A 243 16.74 -2.39 0.92
N LYS A 244 16.30 -3.31 0.04
CA LYS A 244 17.20 -4.13 -0.79
C LYS A 244 18.09 -3.25 -1.65
N MET A 245 17.49 -2.29 -2.36
CA MET A 245 18.23 -1.36 -3.22
C MET A 245 19.22 -0.53 -2.43
N PHE A 246 18.82 0.10 -1.34
CA PHE A 246 19.72 0.94 -0.54
C PHE A 246 20.81 0.14 0.14
N TRP A 247 20.50 -1.09 0.57
CA TRP A 247 21.51 -1.97 1.15
C TRP A 247 22.55 -2.39 0.13
N TYR A 248 22.11 -2.74 -1.08
CA TYR A 248 23.01 -3.02 -2.19
C TYR A 248 23.91 -1.82 -2.51
N LEU A 249 23.34 -0.62 -2.63
CA LEU A 249 24.10 0.59 -2.88
C LEU A 249 25.10 0.90 -1.74
N HIS A 250 24.73 0.63 -0.51
CA HIS A 250 25.64 0.78 0.64
C HIS A 250 26.81 -0.20 0.56
N GLU A 251 26.54 -1.48 0.29
CA GLU A 251 27.59 -2.49 0.13
C GLU A 251 28.52 -2.19 -1.07
N GLU A 252 27.97 -1.74 -2.19
CA GLU A 252 28.78 -1.35 -3.36
C GLU A 252 29.63 -0.11 -3.06
N HIS A 253 29.04 0.91 -2.40
CA HIS A 253 29.79 2.09 -1.98
C HIS A 253 30.96 1.75 -1.04
N ASP A 254 30.77 0.82 -0.12
CA ASP A 254 31.80 0.42 0.84
C ASP A 254 32.95 -0.36 0.17
N LYS A 255 32.75 -0.92 -1.02
CA LYS A 255 33.81 -1.55 -1.83
C LYS A 255 34.70 -0.52 -2.54
N LEU A 256 34.24 0.72 -2.69
CA LEU A 256 34.99 1.79 -3.37
C LEU A 256 36.14 2.28 -2.50
N LYS A 257 37.35 2.32 -3.06
CA LYS A 257 38.57 2.59 -2.31
C LYS A 257 38.97 4.06 -2.37
N THR A 258 38.69 4.76 -3.47
CA THR A 258 39.10 6.13 -3.68
C THR A 258 37.95 7.13 -3.60
N ASN A 259 38.28 8.40 -3.30
CA ASN A 259 37.26 9.47 -3.31
C ASN A 259 36.72 9.73 -4.71
N GLU A 260 37.52 9.49 -5.75
CA GLU A 260 37.10 9.64 -7.14
C GLU A 260 36.06 8.59 -7.52
N GLU A 261 36.28 7.30 -7.17
CA GLU A 261 35.29 6.24 -7.36
C GLU A 261 33.97 6.54 -6.62
N LYS A 262 34.07 7.03 -5.37
CA LYS A 262 32.89 7.41 -4.58
C LYS A 262 32.12 8.58 -5.18
N GLN A 263 32.81 9.56 -5.74
CA GLN A 263 32.18 10.69 -6.42
C GLN A 263 31.49 10.23 -7.71
N MET A 264 32.19 9.44 -8.54
CA MET A 264 31.63 8.88 -9.77
C MET A 264 30.38 8.04 -9.50
N PHE A 265 30.37 7.24 -8.43
CA PHE A 265 29.21 6.47 -8.01
C PHE A 265 28.03 7.38 -7.64
N LYS A 266 28.27 8.47 -6.93
CA LYS A 266 27.24 9.48 -6.62
C LYS A 266 26.69 10.14 -7.88
N ASP A 267 27.56 10.51 -8.81
CA ASP A 267 27.16 11.17 -10.06
C ASP A 267 26.28 10.25 -10.91
N ILE A 268 26.59 8.96 -10.98
CA ILE A 268 25.73 7.95 -11.63
C ILE A 268 24.35 7.85 -10.98
N LEU A 269 24.28 7.90 -9.64
CA LEU A 269 23.02 7.87 -8.92
C LEU A 269 22.18 9.13 -9.14
N PHE A 270 22.83 10.31 -9.25
CA PHE A 270 22.15 11.57 -9.57
C PHE A 270 21.64 11.59 -11.00
N ASP A 271 22.41 11.13 -11.98
CA ASP A 271 22.00 11.00 -13.38
C ASP A 271 20.80 10.04 -13.56
N ALA A 272 20.81 8.93 -12.81
CA ALA A 272 19.69 8.00 -12.79
C ALA A 272 18.42 8.66 -12.25
N LYS A 273 18.52 9.56 -11.26
CA LYS A 273 17.39 10.30 -10.69
C LYS A 273 16.70 11.19 -11.73
N GLU A 274 17.44 11.88 -12.58
CA GLU A 274 16.87 12.73 -13.63
C GLU A 274 16.14 11.91 -14.71
N LYS A 275 16.69 10.74 -15.05
CA LYS A 275 16.09 9.83 -16.05
C LYS A 275 14.82 9.12 -15.56
N VAL A 276 14.71 8.86 -14.26
CA VAL A 276 13.55 8.14 -13.66
C VAL A 276 12.40 9.07 -13.30
N SER A 277 12.61 10.37 -13.17
CA SER A 277 11.56 11.33 -12.80
C SER A 277 10.36 11.40 -13.78
N GLY A 278 10.49 10.85 -15.00
CA GLY A 278 9.40 10.75 -15.99
C GLY A 278 8.65 9.40 -16.01
N PHE A 279 9.05 8.41 -15.21
CA PHE A 279 8.59 7.02 -15.35
C PHE A 279 7.79 6.46 -14.17
N ILE A 280 7.39 7.27 -13.20
CA ILE A 280 6.58 6.76 -12.08
C ILE A 280 5.15 6.54 -12.57
N LYS A 281 4.89 5.38 -13.14
CA LYS A 281 3.53 4.86 -13.30
C LYS A 281 3.07 4.33 -11.95
N HIS A 282 2.09 5.01 -11.37
CA HIS A 282 1.57 4.76 -10.01
C HIS A 282 0.99 3.37 -9.77
N LYS A 283 0.85 2.53 -10.79
CA LYS A 283 0.33 1.16 -10.67
C LYS A 283 1.19 0.21 -9.83
N GLU A 284 2.45 0.55 -9.59
CA GLU A 284 3.38 -0.31 -8.83
C GLU A 284 3.48 0.01 -7.34
N PHE A 285 2.90 1.13 -6.88
CA PHE A 285 2.97 1.56 -5.47
C PHE A 285 1.79 1.12 -4.60
N ILE A 286 0.89 0.31 -5.12
CA ILE A 286 -0.33 -0.04 -4.40
C ILE A 286 -0.30 -1.46 -3.89
#